data_00358faa69d623a34b9728591b4b3729
#
_entry.id   00358faa69d623a34b9728591b4b3729
#
_cell.length_a   1.000
_cell.length_b   1.000
_cell.length_c   1.000
_cell.angle_alpha   90.00
_cell.angle_beta   90.00
_cell.angle_gamma   90.00
#
_symmetry.space_group_name_H-M   'P 1'
#
loop_
_entity.id
_entity.type
_entity.pdbx_description
1 polymer ?
#
loop_
_entity_poly.entity_id
_entity_poly.type
_entity_poly.pdbx_seq_one_letter_code
_entity_poly.pdbx_strand_id
1 'polypeptide(L)'
;MSKDYKILQIGIDNWAHHYEIPENMDWYYFCPNSSLALRKMMEMEGITSFQAILIEDGQYIRDLLPFIHHIEPYTLLYSQDYKTTDLAILDCLKKRCAQTVDFSDPQQLLNDLSTSLFGGGYGDKLFPSSIQIHPSFEGSISYQGFEHVTLEGNFGEDFKQLAYWSNNFIVYKNLPIELWLEYEKQDNCELRLVIRKLWSGSVDEIFEEILVTENDLEQALVMENKDGDCYLAISVEARGQGILTIGNLHQRWSRKQFGKFVLGGNIIHDSKRDEINYFFHPGDFKPPLAVYFSGFRPAEGFEGYWMMKNLGCPFLLFSDPRLEGGSFYLGSQELENKIKETIQYYLDYLGLTSKDLILSGLSMGTFPSLYYGAIFEPRAVIVGKPLANIGTIARRGRLEAPGVFNTSFDVLRHQTGGVSYQHMEELNQTFWNTFKKADFTQTTFGLSYMKDEDMDSEAYDQLVEHLCYTGAKILSKGTDGRHNDDTDTNVAWFLHFYRMILKSDFGRLDK
;
A
#
# COMPACT_ATOMS: atom_id res chain seq x y z
N MET A 1 22.23 5.95 24.54
CA MET A 1 21.33 6.16 23.40
C MET A 1 19.92 5.89 23.90
N SER A 2 18.92 6.69 23.54
CA SER A 2 17.53 6.34 23.83
C SER A 2 17.21 5.08 23.03
N LYS A 3 16.59 4.09 23.68
CA LYS A 3 16.10 2.91 22.98
C LYS A 3 14.94 3.31 22.05
N ASP A 4 14.86 2.66 20.88
CA ASP A 4 13.94 3.12 19.83
C ASP A 4 12.50 2.62 20.06
N TYR A 5 12.32 1.44 20.68
CA TYR A 5 11.01 0.79 20.79
C TYR A 5 10.67 0.46 22.25
N LYS A 6 9.52 0.93 22.71
CA LYS A 6 8.95 0.57 24.02
C LYS A 6 8.07 -0.66 23.84
N ILE A 7 8.45 -1.76 24.46
CA ILE A 7 7.73 -3.03 24.39
C ILE A 7 7.19 -3.36 25.78
N LEU A 8 5.89 -3.63 25.86
CA LEU A 8 5.25 -4.11 27.09
C LEU A 8 5.00 -5.61 26.97
N GLN A 9 5.56 -6.38 27.88
CA GLN A 9 5.18 -7.78 28.06
C GLN A 9 4.22 -7.91 29.24
N ILE A 10 3.12 -8.64 29.04
CA ILE A 10 2.16 -9.00 30.08
C ILE A 10 2.16 -10.53 30.24
N GLY A 11 2.51 -11.02 31.38
CA GLY A 11 2.62 -12.45 31.65
C GLY A 11 3.05 -12.77 33.08
N ILE A 12 3.13 -14.07 33.41
CA ILE A 12 3.59 -14.55 34.76
C ILE A 12 5.10 -14.45 34.85
N ASP A 13 5.82 -14.82 33.79
CA ASP A 13 7.27 -14.85 33.72
C ASP A 13 7.81 -13.68 32.89
N ASN A 14 8.83 -12.97 33.41
CA ASN A 14 9.49 -11.90 32.69
C ASN A 14 10.53 -12.47 31.72
N TRP A 15 10.32 -12.28 30.44
CA TRP A 15 11.22 -12.77 29.39
C TRP A 15 12.64 -12.21 29.47
N ALA A 16 12.82 -11.03 30.03
CA ALA A 16 14.16 -10.47 30.24
C ALA A 16 15.06 -11.32 31.20
N HIS A 17 14.47 -12.30 31.93
CA HIS A 17 15.24 -13.24 32.75
C HIS A 17 15.72 -14.46 31.96
N HIS A 18 15.14 -14.74 30.79
CA HIS A 18 15.34 -16.00 30.08
C HIS A 18 15.84 -15.79 28.63
N TYR A 19 15.61 -14.61 28.05
CA TYR A 19 15.91 -14.28 26.66
C TYR A 19 16.73 -13.00 26.59
N GLU A 20 17.49 -12.87 25.51
CA GLU A 20 18.26 -11.68 25.22
C GLU A 20 17.31 -10.61 24.64
N ILE A 21 17.15 -9.50 25.34
CA ILE A 21 16.36 -8.38 24.87
C ILE A 21 17.22 -7.54 23.92
N PRO A 22 16.81 -7.32 22.65
CA PRO A 22 17.54 -6.52 21.69
C PRO A 22 17.86 -5.09 22.22
N GLU A 23 19.06 -4.59 21.90
CA GLU A 23 19.57 -3.32 22.44
C GLU A 23 18.65 -2.12 22.14
N ASN A 24 17.95 -2.14 21.02
CA ASN A 24 17.03 -1.10 20.58
C ASN A 24 15.64 -1.17 21.23
N MET A 25 15.40 -2.14 22.14
CA MET A 25 14.14 -2.29 22.86
C MET A 25 14.24 -1.76 24.29
N ASP A 26 13.28 -0.93 24.66
CA ASP A 26 13.02 -0.53 26.03
C ASP A 26 11.94 -1.44 26.61
N TRP A 27 12.35 -2.37 27.47
CA TRP A 27 11.52 -3.49 27.92
C TRP A 27 10.77 -3.16 29.19
N TYR A 28 9.46 -3.27 29.15
CA TYR A 28 8.55 -3.11 30.27
C TYR A 28 7.84 -4.43 30.54
N TYR A 29 7.85 -4.85 31.80
CA TYR A 29 7.18 -6.07 32.23
C TYR A 29 6.07 -5.76 33.21
N PHE A 30 4.93 -6.39 33.01
CA PHE A 30 3.79 -6.30 33.91
C PHE A 30 3.26 -7.69 34.27
N CYS A 31 3.30 -8.03 35.57
CA CYS A 31 2.67 -9.25 36.09
C CYS A 31 1.16 -8.96 36.29
N PRO A 32 0.26 -9.77 35.71
CA PRO A 32 -1.18 -9.52 35.82
C PRO A 32 -1.64 -9.67 37.27
N ASN A 33 -2.15 -8.64 37.87
CA ASN A 33 -2.87 -8.68 39.17
C ASN A 33 -3.57 -7.35 39.49
N SER A 34 -3.28 -6.25 38.75
CA SER A 34 -3.89 -4.97 39.01
C SER A 34 -3.71 -3.99 37.83
N SER A 35 -4.77 -3.69 37.11
CA SER A 35 -4.79 -2.64 36.09
C SER A 35 -4.36 -1.28 36.65
N LEU A 36 -4.56 -1.00 37.93
CA LEU A 36 -4.09 0.21 38.59
C LEU A 36 -2.56 0.31 38.65
N ALA A 37 -1.85 -0.83 38.77
CA ALA A 37 -0.39 -0.85 38.78
C ALA A 37 0.18 -0.54 37.39
N LEU A 38 -0.42 -1.04 36.31
CA LEU A 38 -0.03 -0.72 34.93
C LEU A 38 -0.18 0.80 34.68
N ARG A 39 -1.30 1.39 35.09
CA ARG A 39 -1.55 2.82 34.93
C ARG A 39 -0.49 3.66 35.68
N LYS A 40 -0.22 3.34 36.94
CA LYS A 40 0.80 4.03 37.71
C LYS A 40 2.18 3.94 37.07
N MET A 41 2.55 2.77 36.53
CA MET A 41 3.80 2.59 35.80
C MET A 41 3.86 3.51 34.59
N MET A 42 2.83 3.54 33.74
CA MET A 42 2.78 4.42 32.57
C MET A 42 2.87 5.91 32.95
N GLU A 43 2.15 6.33 34.00
CA GLU A 43 2.17 7.71 34.50
C GLU A 43 3.56 8.09 35.07
N MET A 44 4.20 7.21 35.84
CA MET A 44 5.53 7.44 36.43
C MET A 44 6.65 7.53 35.38
N GLU A 45 6.58 6.69 34.36
CA GLU A 45 7.55 6.61 33.26
C GLU A 45 7.23 7.59 32.12
N GLY A 46 6.10 8.32 32.19
CA GLY A 46 5.66 9.23 31.13
C GLY A 46 5.34 8.53 29.80
N ILE A 47 4.89 7.27 29.86
CA ILE A 47 4.60 6.45 28.67
C ILE A 47 3.17 6.70 28.24
N THR A 48 3.01 7.14 26.98
CA THR A 48 1.68 7.35 26.36
C THR A 48 1.24 6.21 25.48
N SER A 49 2.18 5.43 24.94
CA SER A 49 1.91 4.28 24.05
C SER A 49 3.10 3.34 23.99
N PHE A 50 2.86 2.10 23.59
CA PHE A 50 3.88 1.10 23.30
C PHE A 50 3.89 0.78 21.80
N GLN A 51 5.07 0.47 21.25
CA GLN A 51 5.22 0.01 19.88
C GLN A 51 4.75 -1.44 19.68
N ALA A 52 4.87 -2.26 20.75
CA ALA A 52 4.21 -3.58 20.80
C ALA A 52 3.83 -3.92 22.24
N ILE A 53 2.72 -4.66 22.41
CA ILE A 53 2.25 -5.24 23.65
C ILE A 53 2.14 -6.74 23.43
N LEU A 54 2.93 -7.54 24.16
CA LEU A 54 3.02 -8.98 24.03
C LEU A 54 2.22 -9.66 25.13
N ILE A 55 1.27 -10.51 24.74
CA ILE A 55 0.43 -11.27 25.67
C ILE A 55 0.41 -12.74 25.27
N GLU A 56 1.24 -13.56 25.91
CA GLU A 56 1.30 -14.99 25.66
C GLU A 56 0.01 -15.70 26.09
N ASP A 57 -0.46 -15.43 27.31
CA ASP A 57 -1.75 -15.96 27.80
C ASP A 57 -2.84 -14.89 27.61
N GLY A 58 -3.67 -15.07 26.58
CA GLY A 58 -4.69 -14.13 26.19
C GLY A 58 -5.76 -13.81 27.25
N GLN A 59 -5.87 -14.57 28.35
CA GLN A 59 -6.76 -14.21 29.46
C GLN A 59 -6.41 -12.84 30.06
N TYR A 60 -5.13 -12.42 29.99
CA TYR A 60 -4.64 -11.15 30.52
C TYR A 60 -5.01 -9.93 29.66
N ILE A 61 -5.58 -10.13 28.45
CA ILE A 61 -6.15 -9.04 27.64
C ILE A 61 -7.21 -8.28 28.43
N ARG A 62 -7.92 -8.97 29.35
CA ARG A 62 -8.91 -8.34 30.22
C ARG A 62 -8.30 -7.19 31.05
N ASP A 63 -7.05 -7.30 31.47
CA ASP A 63 -6.37 -6.26 32.27
C ASP A 63 -6.08 -4.99 31.44
N LEU A 64 -6.06 -5.12 30.11
CA LEU A 64 -5.89 -3.99 29.20
C LEU A 64 -7.17 -3.23 28.84
N LEU A 65 -8.37 -3.81 29.09
CA LEU A 65 -9.63 -3.18 28.70
C LEU A 65 -9.80 -1.74 29.21
N PRO A 66 -9.36 -1.37 30.44
CA PRO A 66 -9.42 0.00 30.92
C PRO A 66 -8.51 0.98 30.15
N PHE A 67 -7.53 0.46 29.39
CA PHE A 67 -6.50 1.21 28.67
C PHE A 67 -6.65 1.13 27.15
N ILE A 68 -7.75 0.59 26.66
CA ILE A 68 -7.95 0.34 25.22
C ILE A 68 -7.66 1.60 24.35
N HIS A 69 -7.92 2.80 24.89
CA HIS A 69 -7.69 4.06 24.17
C HIS A 69 -6.21 4.44 24.03
N HIS A 70 -5.33 3.83 24.82
CA HIS A 70 -3.87 4.02 24.78
C HIS A 70 -3.15 2.94 23.96
N ILE A 71 -3.90 1.95 23.45
CA ILE A 71 -3.36 0.90 22.59
C ILE A 71 -3.53 1.36 21.14
N GLU A 72 -2.43 1.57 20.44
CA GLU A 72 -2.48 1.86 19.00
C GLU A 72 -2.92 0.59 18.23
N PRO A 73 -3.64 0.73 17.13
CA PRO A 73 -3.99 -0.41 16.29
C PRO A 73 -2.74 -1.19 15.83
N TYR A 74 -2.90 -2.51 15.73
CA TYR A 74 -1.86 -3.46 15.30
C TYR A 74 -0.66 -3.63 16.25
N THR A 75 -0.65 -2.97 17.41
CA THR A 75 0.44 -3.10 18.39
C THR A 75 0.18 -4.18 19.45
N LEU A 76 -1.05 -4.67 19.57
CA LEU A 76 -1.40 -5.75 20.49
C LEU A 76 -1.16 -7.10 19.82
N LEU A 77 -0.18 -7.86 20.34
CA LEU A 77 0.24 -9.16 19.85
C LEU A 77 -0.10 -10.23 20.87
N TYR A 78 -0.87 -11.25 20.47
CA TYR A 78 -1.31 -12.30 21.38
C TYR A 78 -1.17 -13.69 20.74
N SER A 79 -1.19 -14.74 21.57
CA SER A 79 -0.96 -16.11 21.09
C SER A 79 -2.02 -16.55 20.08
N GLN A 80 -1.56 -17.12 18.97
CA GLN A 80 -2.44 -17.72 17.93
C GLN A 80 -3.29 -18.87 18.48
N ASP A 81 -2.89 -19.50 19.58
CA ASP A 81 -3.61 -20.61 20.21
C ASP A 81 -4.73 -20.13 21.15
N TYR A 82 -4.74 -18.85 21.49
CA TYR A 82 -5.75 -18.30 22.39
C TYR A 82 -7.12 -18.25 21.73
N LYS A 83 -8.11 -18.84 22.39
CA LYS A 83 -9.52 -18.79 21.97
C LYS A 83 -10.36 -18.28 23.14
N THR A 84 -11.30 -17.41 22.86
CA THR A 84 -12.19 -16.84 23.86
C THR A 84 -13.60 -16.62 23.31
N THR A 85 -14.59 -16.68 24.18
CA THR A 85 -15.98 -16.26 23.94
C THR A 85 -16.35 -14.99 24.71
N ASP A 86 -15.39 -14.40 25.43
CA ASP A 86 -15.57 -13.14 26.14
C ASP A 86 -15.74 -11.99 25.14
N LEU A 87 -16.96 -11.46 25.08
CA LEU A 87 -17.32 -10.40 24.13
C LEU A 87 -16.52 -9.10 24.33
N ALA A 88 -16.11 -8.79 25.55
CA ALA A 88 -15.31 -7.59 25.83
C ALA A 88 -13.87 -7.76 25.31
N ILE A 89 -13.29 -8.95 25.43
CA ILE A 89 -12.00 -9.25 24.85
C ILE A 89 -12.08 -9.26 23.32
N LEU A 90 -13.08 -9.93 22.74
CA LEU A 90 -13.29 -9.96 21.29
C LEU A 90 -13.46 -8.54 20.71
N ASP A 91 -14.22 -7.68 21.37
CA ASP A 91 -14.40 -6.27 20.97
C ASP A 91 -13.07 -5.49 21.06
N CYS A 92 -12.27 -5.71 22.11
CA CYS A 92 -10.93 -5.13 22.25
C CYS A 92 -10.00 -5.55 21.10
N LEU A 93 -9.89 -6.86 20.87
CA LEU A 93 -9.06 -7.41 19.79
C LEU A 93 -9.46 -6.84 18.42
N LYS A 94 -10.77 -6.79 18.18
CA LYS A 94 -11.33 -6.23 16.95
C LYS A 94 -11.02 -4.74 16.80
N LYS A 95 -11.32 -3.92 17.81
CA LYS A 95 -11.11 -2.46 17.77
C LYS A 95 -9.66 -2.05 17.70
N ARG A 96 -8.74 -2.90 18.17
CA ARG A 96 -7.29 -2.64 18.10
C ARG A 96 -6.62 -3.35 16.93
N CYS A 97 -7.37 -4.04 16.08
CA CYS A 97 -6.80 -4.85 14.99
C CYS A 97 -5.64 -5.69 15.54
N ALA A 98 -5.86 -6.35 16.68
CA ALA A 98 -4.83 -7.13 17.35
C ALA A 98 -4.36 -8.29 16.48
N GLN A 99 -3.05 -8.56 16.48
CA GLN A 99 -2.44 -9.57 15.64
C GLN A 99 -2.11 -10.83 16.45
N THR A 100 -2.33 -11.99 15.84
CA THR A 100 -1.88 -13.25 16.40
C THR A 100 -0.43 -13.51 16.04
N VAL A 101 0.36 -14.01 16.97
CA VAL A 101 1.76 -14.39 16.76
C VAL A 101 2.03 -15.77 17.40
N ASP A 102 3.06 -16.43 16.88
CA ASP A 102 3.57 -17.66 17.47
C ASP A 102 4.54 -17.34 18.62
N PHE A 103 4.24 -17.84 19.81
CA PHE A 103 5.06 -17.69 20.99
C PHE A 103 5.94 -18.93 21.27
N SER A 104 6.01 -19.90 20.36
CA SER A 104 6.82 -21.11 20.52
C SER A 104 8.33 -20.82 20.55
N ASP A 105 8.78 -19.76 19.87
CA ASP A 105 10.16 -19.26 19.91
C ASP A 105 10.18 -17.76 20.27
N PRO A 106 10.19 -17.42 21.57
CA PRO A 106 10.21 -16.04 22.01
C PRO A 106 11.45 -15.25 21.59
N GLN A 107 12.61 -15.90 21.48
CA GLN A 107 13.84 -15.22 21.05
C GLN A 107 13.74 -14.80 19.58
N GLN A 108 13.22 -15.67 18.72
CA GLN A 108 13.00 -15.31 17.31
C GLN A 108 11.95 -14.19 17.18
N LEU A 109 10.87 -14.23 17.96
CA LEU A 109 9.86 -13.16 17.99
C LEU A 109 10.48 -11.80 18.40
N LEU A 110 11.33 -11.78 19.43
CA LEU A 110 12.05 -10.57 19.85
C LEU A 110 12.97 -10.05 18.75
N ASN A 111 13.71 -10.93 18.08
CA ASN A 111 14.58 -10.57 16.96
C ASN A 111 13.76 -10.00 15.78
N ASP A 112 12.62 -10.60 15.45
CA ASP A 112 11.74 -10.11 14.38
C ASP A 112 11.16 -8.73 14.70
N LEU A 113 10.69 -8.53 15.94
CA LEU A 113 10.19 -7.23 16.39
C LEU A 113 11.28 -6.15 16.34
N SER A 114 12.52 -6.49 16.73
CA SER A 114 13.63 -5.54 16.75
C SER A 114 13.94 -4.93 15.38
N THR A 115 13.63 -5.67 14.30
CA THR A 115 13.88 -5.28 12.92
C THR A 115 12.63 -4.84 12.16
N SER A 116 11.42 -4.90 12.78
CA SER A 116 10.14 -4.66 12.12
C SER A 116 9.39 -3.42 12.62
N LEU A 117 9.71 -2.90 13.80
CA LEU A 117 8.97 -1.80 14.46
C LEU A 117 9.45 -0.39 14.09
N PHE A 118 10.33 -0.26 13.08
CA PHE A 118 10.87 1.02 12.64
C PHE A 118 9.77 2.02 12.25
N GLY A 119 10.06 3.32 12.42
CA GLY A 119 9.18 4.40 12.02
C GLY A 119 9.17 4.61 10.51
N GLY A 120 8.02 4.96 9.94
CA GLY A 120 7.84 5.18 8.52
C GLY A 120 7.84 3.89 7.70
N GLY A 121 7.75 4.01 6.39
CA GLY A 121 7.86 2.93 5.43
C GLY A 121 8.51 3.45 4.16
N TYR A 122 9.28 2.61 3.49
CA TYR A 122 9.94 2.95 2.24
C TYR A 122 9.81 1.81 1.25
N GLY A 123 9.57 2.14 0.00
CA GLY A 123 9.65 1.24 -1.12
C GLY A 123 10.05 1.99 -2.38
N ASP A 124 10.78 1.29 -3.22
CA ASP A 124 11.27 1.75 -4.51
C ASP A 124 11.31 0.56 -5.47
N LYS A 125 11.66 0.80 -6.73
CA LYS A 125 11.72 -0.26 -7.73
C LYS A 125 12.80 -0.02 -8.77
N LEU A 126 13.29 -1.10 -9.33
CA LEU A 126 14.14 -1.10 -10.53
C LEU A 126 13.23 -1.29 -11.75
N PHE A 127 13.22 -0.30 -12.62
CA PHE A 127 12.43 -0.31 -13.85
C PHE A 127 13.01 -1.24 -14.90
N PRO A 128 12.19 -1.76 -15.85
CA PRO A 128 12.66 -2.55 -16.99
C PRO A 128 13.74 -1.85 -17.82
N SER A 129 13.73 -0.53 -17.88
CA SER A 129 14.77 0.27 -18.58
C SER A 129 16.18 0.11 -17.99
N SER A 130 16.31 -0.36 -16.73
CA SER A 130 17.60 -0.66 -16.10
C SER A 130 18.07 -2.10 -16.30
N ILE A 131 17.28 -2.93 -16.98
CA ILE A 131 17.63 -4.30 -17.30
C ILE A 131 18.59 -4.31 -18.50
N GLN A 132 19.71 -5.00 -18.33
CA GLN A 132 20.68 -5.25 -19.39
C GLN A 132 20.61 -6.71 -19.81
N ILE A 133 20.45 -6.96 -21.10
CA ILE A 133 20.36 -8.32 -21.64
C ILE A 133 21.77 -8.84 -21.93
N HIS A 134 22.03 -10.08 -21.55
CA HIS A 134 23.33 -10.70 -21.78
C HIS A 134 23.64 -10.80 -23.29
N PRO A 135 24.83 -10.41 -23.75
CA PRO A 135 25.19 -10.35 -25.18
C PRO A 135 25.08 -11.68 -25.94
N SER A 136 25.07 -12.81 -25.24
CA SER A 136 24.91 -14.13 -25.86
C SER A 136 23.44 -14.51 -26.17
N PHE A 137 22.47 -13.69 -25.81
CA PHE A 137 21.08 -13.94 -26.17
C PHE A 137 20.82 -13.53 -27.63
N GLU A 138 20.36 -14.46 -28.44
CA GLU A 138 20.16 -14.29 -29.89
C GLU A 138 18.65 -14.18 -30.26
N GLY A 139 17.76 -13.98 -29.26
CA GLY A 139 16.33 -13.83 -29.47
C GLY A 139 15.87 -12.41 -29.74
N SER A 140 14.56 -12.24 -29.81
CA SER A 140 13.89 -10.95 -29.95
C SER A 140 13.86 -10.23 -28.57
N ILE A 141 14.11 -8.93 -28.56
CA ILE A 141 14.09 -8.08 -27.37
C ILE A 141 13.18 -6.90 -27.66
N SER A 142 12.18 -6.67 -26.79
CA SER A 142 11.25 -5.53 -26.88
C SER A 142 11.09 -4.84 -25.55
N TYR A 143 11.50 -3.58 -25.45
CA TYR A 143 11.27 -2.74 -24.27
C TYR A 143 9.98 -1.96 -24.41
N GLN A 144 9.14 -1.98 -23.37
CA GLN A 144 7.82 -1.36 -23.33
C GLN A 144 7.76 -0.31 -22.20
N GLY A 145 8.51 0.78 -22.34
CA GLY A 145 8.48 1.90 -21.40
C GLY A 145 8.86 1.51 -19.96
N PHE A 146 7.99 1.87 -19.02
CA PHE A 146 8.11 1.51 -17.59
C PHE A 146 7.38 0.20 -17.25
N GLU A 147 6.75 -0.45 -18.22
CA GLU A 147 5.90 -1.61 -17.98
C GLU A 147 6.74 -2.89 -17.92
N HIS A 148 7.42 -3.24 -19.01
CA HIS A 148 8.21 -4.48 -19.07
C HIS A 148 9.24 -4.51 -20.20
N VAL A 149 10.14 -5.51 -20.14
CA VAL A 149 10.94 -5.99 -21.27
C VAL A 149 10.50 -7.41 -21.63
N THR A 150 10.25 -7.68 -22.90
CA THR A 150 9.89 -9.00 -23.42
C THR A 150 11.07 -9.59 -24.17
N LEU A 151 11.41 -10.83 -23.85
CA LEU A 151 12.46 -11.64 -24.45
C LEU A 151 11.82 -12.89 -25.06
N GLU A 152 11.98 -13.08 -26.36
CA GLU A 152 11.43 -14.22 -27.07
C GLU A 152 12.56 -14.98 -27.78
N GLY A 153 12.71 -16.27 -27.51
CA GLY A 153 13.75 -17.05 -28.11
C GLY A 153 14.04 -18.38 -27.42
N ASN A 154 15.21 -18.92 -27.75
CA ASN A 154 15.76 -20.13 -27.13
C ASN A 154 16.78 -19.72 -26.06
N PHE A 155 16.48 -20.04 -24.79
CA PHE A 155 17.33 -19.73 -23.64
C PHE A 155 18.36 -20.84 -23.36
N GLY A 156 18.30 -21.99 -24.06
CA GLY A 156 19.20 -23.13 -23.90
C GLY A 156 18.63 -24.24 -23.01
N GLU A 157 19.39 -25.35 -22.90
CA GLU A 157 18.96 -26.51 -22.08
C GLU A 157 19.26 -26.29 -20.58
N ASP A 158 20.35 -25.60 -20.27
CA ASP A 158 20.77 -25.28 -18.92
C ASP A 158 20.47 -23.83 -18.57
N PHE A 159 20.28 -23.55 -17.26
CA PHE A 159 20.19 -22.16 -16.78
C PHE A 159 21.45 -21.37 -17.11
N LYS A 160 21.27 -20.25 -17.80
CA LYS A 160 22.32 -19.30 -18.16
C LYS A 160 21.84 -17.90 -17.85
N GLN A 161 22.78 -17.03 -17.51
CA GLN A 161 22.47 -15.62 -17.31
C GLN A 161 21.85 -15.03 -18.59
N LEU A 162 20.63 -14.54 -18.45
CA LEU A 162 19.85 -13.92 -19.52
C LEU A 162 19.88 -12.40 -19.40
N ALA A 163 19.73 -11.90 -18.18
CA ALA A 163 19.61 -10.47 -17.89
C ALA A 163 20.13 -10.13 -16.49
N TYR A 164 20.38 -8.85 -16.24
CA TYR A 164 20.71 -8.33 -14.92
C TYR A 164 20.26 -6.87 -14.82
N TRP A 165 20.02 -6.40 -13.60
CA TRP A 165 19.78 -4.98 -13.36
C TRP A 165 21.10 -4.23 -13.21
N SER A 166 21.23 -3.09 -13.90
CA SER A 166 22.44 -2.26 -13.85
C SER A 166 22.60 -1.50 -12.52
N ASN A 167 21.54 -1.45 -11.73
CA ASN A 167 21.52 -0.83 -10.41
C ASN A 167 21.38 -1.91 -9.33
N ASN A 168 22.03 -1.68 -8.19
CA ASN A 168 21.95 -2.58 -7.04
C ASN A 168 21.05 -2.00 -5.98
N PHE A 169 20.34 -2.86 -5.25
CA PHE A 169 19.66 -2.48 -4.01
C PHE A 169 20.64 -2.51 -2.84
N ILE A 170 20.41 -1.66 -1.84
CA ILE A 170 21.14 -1.68 -0.59
C ILE A 170 20.28 -2.32 0.51
N VAL A 171 20.88 -3.22 1.28
CA VAL A 171 20.33 -3.78 2.51
C VAL A 171 21.14 -3.22 3.66
N TYR A 172 20.50 -2.37 4.48
CA TYR A 172 21.15 -1.84 5.67
C TYR A 172 21.21 -2.87 6.79
N LYS A 173 22.23 -2.78 7.61
CA LYS A 173 22.36 -3.64 8.80
C LYS A 173 21.08 -3.60 9.65
N ASN A 174 20.53 -4.78 9.96
CA ASN A 174 19.31 -4.95 10.76
C ASN A 174 18.04 -4.28 10.21
N LEU A 175 18.02 -3.92 8.94
CA LEU A 175 16.82 -3.42 8.26
C LEU A 175 16.51 -4.33 7.07
N PRO A 176 15.69 -5.36 7.29
CA PRO A 176 15.34 -6.29 6.22
C PRO A 176 14.54 -5.58 5.12
N ILE A 177 14.74 -6.06 3.89
CA ILE A 177 13.93 -5.65 2.75
C ILE A 177 13.18 -6.84 2.18
N GLU A 178 12.08 -6.58 1.49
CA GLU A 178 11.41 -7.57 0.63
C GLU A 178 11.52 -7.16 -0.82
N LEU A 179 11.70 -8.18 -1.66
CA LEU A 179 11.75 -8.06 -3.10
C LEU A 179 10.51 -8.72 -3.71
N TRP A 180 9.90 -8.06 -4.68
CA TRP A 180 8.82 -8.60 -5.49
C TRP A 180 9.11 -8.34 -6.96
N LEU A 181 9.15 -9.43 -7.77
CA LEU A 181 9.38 -9.35 -9.20
C LEU A 181 8.07 -9.47 -9.97
N GLU A 182 7.76 -8.49 -10.81
CA GLU A 182 6.73 -8.63 -11.83
C GLU A 182 7.30 -9.43 -13.00
N TYR A 183 6.67 -10.55 -13.35
CA TYR A 183 7.04 -11.32 -14.53
C TYR A 183 5.89 -12.19 -15.04
N GLU A 184 5.91 -12.45 -16.34
CA GLU A 184 5.06 -13.44 -16.99
C GLU A 184 5.91 -14.31 -17.91
N LYS A 185 5.48 -15.55 -18.15
CA LYS A 185 6.12 -16.43 -19.08
C LYS A 185 5.09 -17.22 -19.90
N GLN A 186 5.48 -17.57 -21.11
CA GLN A 186 4.70 -18.41 -22.00
C GLN A 186 5.58 -19.54 -22.53
N ASP A 187 4.95 -20.66 -22.84
CA ASP A 187 5.61 -21.88 -23.32
C ASP A 187 6.52 -22.57 -22.28
N ASN A 188 7.49 -23.33 -22.76
CA ASN A 188 8.35 -24.19 -21.96
C ASN A 188 9.65 -23.47 -21.54
N CYS A 189 9.55 -22.28 -21.00
CA CYS A 189 10.72 -21.62 -20.40
C CYS A 189 10.60 -21.57 -18.87
N GLU A 190 11.75 -21.60 -18.22
CA GLU A 190 11.89 -21.48 -16.78
C GLU A 190 12.85 -20.34 -16.46
N LEU A 191 12.60 -19.64 -15.35
CA LEU A 191 13.48 -18.59 -14.86
C LEU A 191 13.90 -18.87 -13.41
N ARG A 192 15.01 -18.27 -13.01
CA ARG A 192 15.41 -18.12 -11.61
C ARG A 192 16.16 -16.81 -11.43
N LEU A 193 16.15 -16.27 -10.21
CA LEU A 193 17.03 -15.16 -9.86
C LEU A 193 18.31 -15.69 -9.22
N VAL A 194 19.41 -15.02 -9.52
CA VAL A 194 20.67 -15.17 -8.80
C VAL A 194 20.94 -13.84 -8.10
N ILE A 195 20.89 -13.87 -6.78
CA ILE A 195 21.12 -12.70 -5.92
C ILE A 195 22.47 -12.85 -5.25
N ARG A 196 23.38 -11.91 -5.52
CA ARG A 196 24.72 -11.86 -4.91
C ARG A 196 24.77 -10.73 -3.89
N LYS A 197 25.20 -11.05 -2.67
CA LYS A 197 25.46 -10.06 -1.63
C LYS A 197 26.92 -9.65 -1.65
N LEU A 198 27.16 -8.35 -1.78
CA LEU A 198 28.48 -7.73 -1.75
C LEU A 198 28.56 -6.77 -0.56
N TRP A 199 29.70 -6.76 0.14
CA TRP A 199 29.89 -5.78 1.23
C TRP A 199 29.81 -4.34 0.68
N SER A 200 29.18 -3.46 1.45
CA SER A 200 29.13 -2.04 1.11
C SER A 200 30.55 -1.47 1.01
N GLY A 201 30.85 -0.82 -0.12
CA GLY A 201 32.18 -0.30 -0.41
C GLY A 201 33.13 -1.26 -1.13
N SER A 202 32.76 -2.55 -1.27
CA SER A 202 33.48 -3.50 -2.13
C SER A 202 32.87 -3.53 -3.54
N VAL A 203 33.70 -3.86 -4.54
CA VAL A 203 33.25 -4.02 -5.93
C VAL A 203 33.30 -5.48 -6.40
N ASP A 204 33.99 -6.37 -5.67
CA ASP A 204 34.25 -7.75 -6.06
C ASP A 204 34.09 -8.79 -4.93
N GLU A 205 33.91 -8.36 -3.69
CA GLU A 205 33.80 -9.26 -2.54
C GLU A 205 32.37 -9.76 -2.37
N ILE A 206 32.01 -10.81 -3.11
CA ILE A 206 30.76 -11.54 -2.96
C ILE A 206 30.90 -12.49 -1.77
N PHE A 207 30.10 -12.30 -0.73
CA PHE A 207 30.15 -13.17 0.44
C PHE A 207 28.99 -14.18 0.51
N GLU A 208 27.93 -13.95 -0.27
CA GLU A 208 26.79 -14.87 -0.35
C GLU A 208 26.18 -14.84 -1.76
N GLU A 209 25.81 -16.02 -2.27
CA GLU A 209 25.03 -16.18 -3.50
C GLU A 209 23.78 -17.00 -3.19
N ILE A 210 22.60 -16.47 -3.56
CA ILE A 210 21.30 -17.07 -3.31
C ILE A 210 20.66 -17.36 -4.66
N LEU A 211 20.27 -18.63 -4.87
CA LEU A 211 19.46 -19.05 -6.01
C LEU A 211 17.99 -19.04 -5.60
N VAL A 212 17.19 -18.29 -6.34
CA VAL A 212 15.76 -18.11 -6.09
C VAL A 212 14.99 -18.72 -7.26
N THR A 213 14.23 -19.76 -6.99
CA THR A 213 13.40 -20.46 -7.98
C THR A 213 12.04 -19.77 -8.17
N GLU A 214 11.30 -20.17 -9.21
CA GLU A 214 9.92 -19.66 -9.42
C GLU A 214 9.00 -19.94 -8.22
N ASN A 215 9.15 -21.08 -7.55
CA ASN A 215 8.37 -21.38 -6.34
C ASN A 215 8.66 -20.40 -5.20
N ASP A 216 9.92 -19.98 -5.05
CA ASP A 216 10.29 -18.98 -4.05
C ASP A 216 9.72 -17.61 -4.41
N LEU A 217 9.56 -17.31 -5.70
CA LEU A 217 8.99 -16.06 -6.20
C LEU A 217 7.45 -15.96 -6.02
N GLU A 218 6.76 -17.01 -5.62
CA GLU A 218 5.32 -16.94 -5.32
C GLU A 218 5.01 -16.00 -4.15
N GLN A 219 6.01 -15.77 -3.30
CA GLN A 219 5.95 -14.83 -2.18
C GLN A 219 7.04 -13.75 -2.31
N ALA A 220 6.85 -12.63 -1.63
CA ALA A 220 7.91 -11.63 -1.56
C ALA A 220 9.13 -12.20 -0.81
N LEU A 221 10.32 -12.02 -1.39
CA LEU A 221 11.57 -12.53 -0.84
C LEU A 221 12.10 -11.58 0.23
N VAL A 222 12.31 -12.08 1.44
CA VAL A 222 12.91 -11.27 2.51
C VAL A 222 14.43 -11.40 2.47
N MET A 223 15.12 -10.27 2.30
CA MET A 223 16.58 -10.15 2.33
C MET A 223 17.00 -9.37 3.57
N GLU A 224 17.90 -9.93 4.36
CA GLU A 224 18.44 -9.27 5.55
C GLU A 224 19.97 -9.50 5.64
N ASN A 225 20.65 -8.59 6.34
CA ASN A 225 22.04 -8.77 6.75
C ASN A 225 22.24 -8.22 8.17
N LYS A 226 22.82 -9.05 9.04
CA LYS A 226 23.05 -8.72 10.47
C LYS A 226 24.46 -8.18 10.71
N ASP A 227 25.38 -8.45 9.78
CA ASP A 227 26.81 -8.18 9.97
C ASP A 227 27.23 -6.79 9.52
N GLY A 228 26.51 -6.20 8.54
CA GLY A 228 26.79 -4.88 8.02
C GLY A 228 25.88 -4.50 6.86
N ASP A 229 26.12 -3.35 6.25
CA ASP A 229 25.43 -2.94 5.03
C ASP A 229 25.96 -3.72 3.83
N CYS A 230 25.09 -4.16 2.94
CA CYS A 230 25.47 -4.85 1.72
C CYS A 230 24.66 -4.40 0.51
N TYR A 231 25.22 -4.61 -0.67
CA TYR A 231 24.54 -4.45 -1.95
C TYR A 231 24.01 -5.79 -2.45
N LEU A 232 22.83 -5.77 -3.11
CA LEU A 232 22.30 -6.91 -3.85
C LEU A 232 22.51 -6.68 -5.34
N ALA A 233 23.39 -7.48 -5.95
CA ALA A 233 23.48 -7.60 -7.39
C ALA A 233 22.58 -8.73 -7.86
N ILE A 234 21.57 -8.41 -8.70
CA ILE A 234 20.50 -9.34 -9.07
C ILE A 234 20.57 -9.62 -10.57
N SER A 235 20.54 -10.89 -10.94
CA SER A 235 20.45 -11.33 -12.32
C SER A 235 19.36 -12.37 -12.51
N VAL A 236 18.87 -12.44 -13.74
CA VAL A 236 17.91 -13.47 -14.20
C VAL A 236 18.69 -14.50 -14.99
N GLU A 237 18.52 -15.76 -14.66
CA GLU A 237 18.90 -16.88 -15.48
C GLU A 237 17.64 -17.55 -16.04
N ALA A 238 17.73 -18.05 -17.26
CA ALA A 238 16.62 -18.75 -17.89
C ALA A 238 17.13 -20.00 -18.64
N ARG A 239 16.19 -20.93 -18.89
CA ARG A 239 16.38 -22.09 -19.77
C ARG A 239 15.10 -22.42 -20.52
N GLY A 240 15.21 -23.26 -21.56
CA GLY A 240 14.08 -23.65 -22.39
C GLY A 240 13.88 -22.73 -23.59
N GLN A 241 12.68 -22.68 -24.12
CA GLN A 241 12.30 -21.84 -25.24
C GLN A 241 10.91 -21.24 -25.00
N GLY A 242 10.74 -19.96 -25.31
CA GLY A 242 9.46 -19.30 -25.14
C GLY A 242 9.56 -17.79 -25.08
N ILE A 243 8.58 -17.19 -24.40
CA ILE A 243 8.50 -15.76 -24.16
C ILE A 243 8.59 -15.53 -22.65
N LEU A 244 9.53 -14.68 -22.26
CA LEU A 244 9.69 -14.19 -20.89
C LEU A 244 9.52 -12.69 -20.87
N THR A 245 8.55 -12.20 -20.10
CA THR A 245 8.28 -10.79 -19.86
C THR A 245 8.69 -10.44 -18.44
N ILE A 246 9.54 -9.43 -18.26
CA ILE A 246 10.07 -8.99 -16.97
C ILE A 246 9.64 -7.54 -16.76
N GLY A 247 8.88 -7.31 -15.70
CA GLY A 247 8.41 -6.00 -15.25
C GLY A 247 9.34 -5.37 -14.22
N ASN A 248 8.75 -4.64 -13.28
CA ASN A 248 9.49 -3.99 -12.21
C ASN A 248 9.98 -5.00 -11.17
N LEU A 249 11.14 -4.71 -10.59
CA LEU A 249 11.61 -5.38 -9.39
C LEU A 249 11.45 -4.41 -8.21
N HIS A 250 10.46 -4.67 -7.37
CA HIS A 250 10.15 -3.84 -6.20
C HIS A 250 11.06 -4.17 -5.03
N GLN A 251 11.43 -3.15 -4.28
CA GLN A 251 12.13 -3.25 -3.00
C GLN A 251 11.36 -2.48 -1.94
N ARG A 252 11.13 -3.10 -0.80
CA ARG A 252 10.43 -2.47 0.34
C ARG A 252 11.13 -2.80 1.63
N TRP A 253 11.16 -1.88 2.58
CA TRP A 253 11.55 -2.22 3.95
C TRP A 253 10.55 -3.22 4.53
N SER A 254 11.05 -4.35 4.98
CA SER A 254 10.22 -5.47 5.43
C SER A 254 9.85 -5.33 6.90
N ARG A 255 8.57 -5.39 7.20
CA ARG A 255 8.05 -5.59 8.56
C ARG A 255 7.73 -7.06 8.83
N LYS A 256 8.24 -7.96 8.00
CA LYS A 256 7.97 -9.39 8.07
C LYS A 256 6.45 -9.63 8.15
N GLN A 257 5.97 -10.36 9.16
CA GLN A 257 4.54 -10.67 9.36
C GLN A 257 3.72 -9.51 9.95
N PHE A 258 4.34 -8.40 10.38
CA PHE A 258 3.62 -7.34 11.11
C PHE A 258 2.99 -6.27 10.21
N GLY A 259 3.22 -6.33 8.91
CA GLY A 259 2.58 -5.44 7.93
C GLY A 259 3.47 -5.01 6.77
N LYS A 260 2.89 -4.23 5.87
CA LYS A 260 3.57 -3.67 4.68
C LYS A 260 3.56 -2.14 4.77
N PHE A 261 4.72 -1.49 4.70
CA PHE A 261 4.95 -0.04 4.88
C PHE A 261 4.60 0.49 6.27
N VAL A 262 3.49 0.07 6.84
CA VAL A 262 3.03 0.39 8.21
C VAL A 262 2.60 -0.90 8.90
N LEU A 263 2.55 -0.89 10.24
CA LEU A 263 1.99 -2.04 10.98
C LEU A 263 0.55 -2.27 10.52
N GLY A 264 0.22 -3.51 10.14
CA GLY A 264 -1.09 -3.88 9.62
C GLY A 264 -1.37 -3.47 8.17
N GLY A 265 -0.40 -2.88 7.46
CA GLY A 265 -0.51 -2.68 6.01
C GLY A 265 -0.49 -4.00 5.25
N ASN A 266 -1.10 -4.04 4.08
CA ASN A 266 -1.27 -5.25 3.28
C ASN A 266 -1.09 -4.95 1.79
N ILE A 267 -0.93 -6.00 0.99
CA ILE A 267 -0.87 -5.97 -0.47
C ILE A 267 -1.86 -6.99 -1.01
N ILE A 268 -2.58 -6.60 -2.05
CA ILE A 268 -3.33 -7.52 -2.92
C ILE A 268 -2.65 -7.53 -4.28
N HIS A 269 -2.62 -8.68 -4.92
CA HIS A 269 -2.08 -8.84 -6.27
C HIS A 269 -2.99 -9.76 -7.09
N ASP A 270 -2.94 -9.64 -8.41
CA ASP A 270 -3.62 -10.55 -9.32
C ASP A 270 -2.70 -11.67 -9.82
N SER A 271 -3.23 -12.49 -10.71
CA SER A 271 -2.49 -13.61 -11.34
C SER A 271 -1.36 -13.13 -12.27
N LYS A 272 -1.36 -11.87 -12.69
CA LYS A 272 -0.31 -11.22 -13.47
C LYS A 272 0.77 -10.56 -12.61
N ARG A 273 0.65 -10.67 -11.29
CA ARG A 273 1.54 -10.08 -10.28
C ARG A 273 1.45 -8.56 -10.16
N ASP A 274 0.41 -7.95 -10.74
CA ASP A 274 0.06 -6.55 -10.50
C ASP A 274 -0.39 -6.36 -9.05
N GLU A 275 0.12 -5.34 -8.36
CA GLU A 275 -0.13 -5.12 -6.94
C GLU A 275 -0.90 -3.83 -6.65
N ILE A 276 -1.71 -3.86 -5.60
CA ILE A 276 -2.28 -2.68 -4.93
C ILE A 276 -2.02 -2.80 -3.43
N ASN A 277 -1.44 -1.78 -2.83
CA ASN A 277 -1.23 -1.71 -1.39
C ASN A 277 -2.47 -1.15 -0.71
N TYR A 278 -2.81 -1.67 0.47
CA TYR A 278 -3.88 -1.10 1.29
C TYR A 278 -3.56 -1.15 2.79
N PHE A 279 -4.16 -0.23 3.53
CA PHE A 279 -4.05 -0.13 4.98
C PHE A 279 -5.37 0.30 5.58
N PHE A 280 -5.85 -0.44 6.58
CA PHE A 280 -7.06 -0.09 7.34
C PHE A 280 -6.69 0.46 8.72
N HIS A 281 -7.34 1.53 9.14
CA HIS A 281 -7.26 2.06 10.50
C HIS A 281 -8.66 2.10 11.12
N PRO A 282 -8.87 1.50 12.29
CA PRO A 282 -10.21 1.34 12.89
C PRO A 282 -10.83 2.65 13.40
N GLY A 283 -10.06 3.74 13.53
CA GLY A 283 -10.55 4.99 14.06
C GLY A 283 -11.24 4.84 15.42
N ASP A 284 -12.40 5.48 15.55
CA ASP A 284 -13.29 5.33 16.73
C ASP A 284 -14.36 4.24 16.55
N PHE A 285 -14.26 3.45 15.47
CA PHE A 285 -15.20 2.37 15.14
C PHE A 285 -16.64 2.82 14.83
N LYS A 286 -16.85 4.10 14.50
CA LYS A 286 -18.14 4.69 14.15
C LYS A 286 -18.15 5.19 12.71
N PRO A 287 -19.32 5.18 12.03
CA PRO A 287 -19.40 5.67 10.65
C PRO A 287 -18.89 7.11 10.50
N PRO A 288 -18.39 7.45 9.30
CA PRO A 288 -18.28 6.62 8.11
C PRO A 288 -17.00 5.79 8.05
N LEU A 289 -16.92 4.80 7.12
CA LEU A 289 -15.67 4.33 6.58
C LEU A 289 -15.21 5.31 5.50
N ALA A 290 -14.05 5.94 5.70
CA ALA A 290 -13.46 6.88 4.75
C ALA A 290 -12.36 6.19 3.96
N VAL A 291 -12.55 5.99 2.66
CA VAL A 291 -11.54 5.42 1.76
C VAL A 291 -10.79 6.54 1.05
N TYR A 292 -9.47 6.48 1.06
CA TYR A 292 -8.61 7.42 0.36
C TYR A 292 -7.68 6.70 -0.61
N PHE A 293 -7.74 7.09 -1.87
CA PHE A 293 -6.85 6.61 -2.91
C PHE A 293 -5.71 7.62 -3.10
N SER A 294 -4.47 7.15 -2.97
CA SER A 294 -3.27 7.98 -3.15
C SER A 294 -3.17 8.52 -4.57
N GLY A 295 -2.61 9.71 -4.71
CA GLY A 295 -2.26 10.29 -6.00
C GLY A 295 -1.03 9.63 -6.63
N PHE A 296 -0.55 10.19 -7.76
CA PHE A 296 0.68 9.76 -8.42
C PHE A 296 1.87 9.86 -7.46
N ARG A 297 2.62 8.77 -7.35
CA ARG A 297 3.69 8.68 -6.38
C ARG A 297 4.79 7.70 -6.82
N PRO A 298 5.99 8.18 -7.20
CA PRO A 298 7.09 7.31 -7.61
C PRO A 298 7.58 6.40 -6.47
N ALA A 299 7.73 6.94 -5.25
CA ALA A 299 8.08 6.14 -4.08
C ALA A 299 6.85 5.36 -3.58
N GLU A 300 7.04 4.08 -3.25
CA GLU A 300 5.97 3.23 -2.76
C GLU A 300 5.58 3.54 -1.30
N GLY A 301 4.36 3.22 -0.93
CA GLY A 301 3.80 3.45 0.39
C GLY A 301 2.51 4.25 0.35
N PHE A 302 2.02 4.66 1.53
CA PHE A 302 0.73 5.34 1.66
C PHE A 302 0.88 6.85 1.73
N GLU A 303 -0.04 7.54 1.06
CA GLU A 303 -0.30 8.97 1.21
C GLU A 303 -1.49 9.19 2.16
N GLY A 304 -1.56 10.36 2.77
CA GLY A 304 -2.75 10.80 3.50
C GLY A 304 -2.95 10.19 4.89
N TYR A 305 -2.02 9.38 5.43
CA TYR A 305 -2.17 8.72 6.73
C TYR A 305 -2.58 9.69 7.85
N TRP A 306 -1.81 10.76 8.06
CA TRP A 306 -2.09 11.72 9.13
C TRP A 306 -3.33 12.56 8.85
N MET A 307 -3.58 12.89 7.59
CA MET A 307 -4.77 13.60 7.15
C MET A 307 -6.03 12.80 7.51
N MET A 308 -6.08 11.52 7.18
CA MET A 308 -7.20 10.65 7.45
C MET A 308 -7.32 10.29 8.94
N LYS A 309 -6.20 10.04 9.62
CA LYS A 309 -6.18 9.79 11.08
C LYS A 309 -6.80 10.94 11.87
N ASN A 310 -6.53 12.19 11.46
CA ASN A 310 -7.07 13.39 12.11
C ASN A 310 -8.59 13.57 11.94
N LEU A 311 -9.23 12.87 10.99
CA LEU A 311 -10.68 12.87 10.85
C LEU A 311 -11.36 12.05 11.98
N GLY A 312 -10.64 11.12 12.60
CA GLY A 312 -11.06 10.33 13.75
C GLY A 312 -12.00 9.17 13.43
N CYS A 313 -12.53 9.05 12.22
CA CYS A 313 -13.34 7.92 11.77
C CYS A 313 -12.47 6.75 11.29
N PRO A 314 -13.03 5.54 11.13
CA PRO A 314 -12.37 4.45 10.40
C PRO A 314 -11.96 4.89 9.00
N PHE A 315 -10.77 4.48 8.58
CA PHE A 315 -10.33 4.80 7.22
C PHE A 315 -9.54 3.66 6.57
N LEU A 316 -9.58 3.62 5.25
CA LEU A 316 -8.86 2.69 4.39
C LEU A 316 -8.05 3.49 3.38
N LEU A 317 -6.74 3.26 3.34
CA LEU A 317 -5.84 3.85 2.36
C LEU A 317 -5.55 2.83 1.27
N PHE A 318 -5.55 3.28 0.02
CA PHE A 318 -5.02 2.53 -1.10
C PHE A 318 -3.84 3.27 -1.74
N SER A 319 -2.88 2.50 -2.27
CA SER A 319 -1.76 3.01 -3.06
C SER A 319 -1.50 2.07 -4.22
N ASP A 320 -1.31 2.63 -5.40
CA ASP A 320 -1.03 1.90 -6.64
C ASP A 320 0.47 2.01 -6.96
N PRO A 321 1.27 0.97 -6.74
CA PRO A 321 2.71 1.01 -6.95
C PRO A 321 3.13 0.67 -8.39
N ARG A 322 2.21 0.36 -9.30
CA ARG A 322 2.54 -0.09 -10.65
C ARG A 322 3.14 1.01 -11.51
N LEU A 323 3.85 0.62 -12.55
CA LEU A 323 4.57 1.54 -13.44
C LEU A 323 5.53 2.44 -12.64
N GLU A 324 5.60 3.75 -12.94
CA GLU A 324 6.39 4.71 -12.15
C GLU A 324 5.66 5.16 -10.88
N GLY A 325 4.38 5.41 -10.94
CA GLY A 325 3.63 6.00 -9.82
C GLY A 325 2.14 5.71 -9.83
N GLY A 326 1.71 4.64 -10.50
CA GLY A 326 0.35 4.15 -10.52
C GLY A 326 -0.26 4.01 -11.91
N SER A 327 -1.27 3.14 -12.01
CA SER A 327 -2.09 2.88 -13.21
C SER A 327 -3.58 3.18 -12.94
N PHE A 328 -3.86 4.27 -12.19
CA PHE A 328 -5.22 4.74 -11.86
C PHE A 328 -6.11 3.70 -11.18
N TYR A 329 -5.52 2.68 -10.53
CA TYR A 329 -6.25 1.59 -9.87
C TYR A 329 -7.17 0.78 -10.81
N LEU A 330 -6.99 0.91 -12.12
CA LEU A 330 -7.55 0.02 -13.12
C LEU A 330 -6.60 -1.15 -13.34
N GLY A 331 -7.10 -2.28 -13.83
CA GLY A 331 -6.27 -3.44 -14.12
C GLY A 331 -7.09 -4.62 -14.60
N SER A 332 -6.61 -5.82 -14.32
CA SER A 332 -7.40 -7.02 -14.58
C SER A 332 -8.71 -6.99 -13.77
N GLN A 333 -9.72 -7.67 -14.28
CA GLN A 333 -10.99 -7.82 -13.53
C GLN A 333 -10.75 -8.45 -12.14
N GLU A 334 -9.75 -9.32 -12.04
CA GLU A 334 -9.34 -9.92 -10.75
C GLU A 334 -8.84 -8.84 -9.78
N LEU A 335 -7.95 -7.96 -10.20
CA LEU A 335 -7.39 -6.89 -9.37
C LEU A 335 -8.48 -5.90 -8.92
N GLU A 336 -9.31 -5.46 -9.86
CA GLU A 336 -10.43 -4.55 -9.53
C GLU A 336 -11.46 -5.20 -8.59
N ASN A 337 -11.72 -6.51 -8.74
CA ASN A 337 -12.57 -7.23 -7.81
C ASN A 337 -11.96 -7.27 -6.40
N LYS A 338 -10.66 -7.53 -6.27
CA LYS A 338 -9.96 -7.52 -4.98
C LYS A 338 -10.01 -6.15 -4.29
N ILE A 339 -9.93 -5.04 -5.03
CA ILE A 339 -10.14 -3.69 -4.47
C ILE A 339 -11.56 -3.57 -3.91
N LYS A 340 -12.58 -3.96 -4.68
CA LYS A 340 -13.99 -3.92 -4.26
C LYS A 340 -14.26 -4.82 -3.06
N GLU A 341 -13.75 -6.03 -3.08
CA GLU A 341 -13.86 -6.99 -1.97
C GLU A 341 -13.20 -6.48 -0.70
N THR A 342 -12.06 -5.78 -0.81
CA THR A 342 -11.38 -5.17 0.32
C THR A 342 -12.24 -4.06 0.95
N ILE A 343 -12.84 -3.18 0.15
CA ILE A 343 -13.74 -2.14 0.64
C ILE A 343 -14.95 -2.77 1.33
N GLN A 344 -15.58 -3.77 0.69
CA GLN A 344 -16.75 -4.46 1.23
C GLN A 344 -16.42 -5.20 2.52
N TYR A 345 -15.28 -5.89 2.59
CA TYR A 345 -14.81 -6.57 3.79
C TYR A 345 -14.74 -5.62 5.00
N TYR A 346 -14.21 -4.40 4.83
CA TYR A 346 -14.12 -3.45 5.94
C TYR A 346 -15.46 -2.77 6.26
N LEU A 347 -16.37 -2.62 5.31
CA LEU A 347 -17.76 -2.25 5.61
C LEU A 347 -18.41 -3.31 6.50
N ASP A 348 -18.32 -4.58 6.13
CA ASP A 348 -18.87 -5.69 6.90
C ASP A 348 -18.19 -5.83 8.28
N TYR A 349 -16.87 -5.68 8.33
CA TYR A 349 -16.08 -5.68 9.57
C TYR A 349 -16.57 -4.63 10.57
N LEU A 350 -16.94 -3.45 10.09
CA LEU A 350 -17.48 -2.35 10.89
C LEU A 350 -19.00 -2.46 11.13
N GLY A 351 -19.70 -3.33 10.41
CA GLY A 351 -21.16 -3.41 10.41
C GLY A 351 -21.81 -2.22 9.71
N LEU A 352 -21.17 -1.70 8.67
CA LEU A 352 -21.59 -0.54 7.88
C LEU A 352 -22.08 -0.96 6.48
N THR A 353 -22.68 -0.02 5.77
CA THR A 353 -23.19 -0.18 4.40
C THR A 353 -22.59 0.87 3.48
N SER A 354 -22.87 0.82 2.17
CA SER A 354 -22.45 1.86 1.23
C SER A 354 -22.98 3.27 1.61
N LYS A 355 -24.06 3.35 2.37
CA LYS A 355 -24.58 4.62 2.91
C LYS A 355 -23.72 5.23 4.02
N ASP A 356 -22.78 4.45 4.54
CA ASP A 356 -21.81 4.87 5.53
C ASP A 356 -20.40 4.98 4.93
N LEU A 357 -20.28 4.95 3.59
CA LEU A 357 -19.01 4.98 2.85
C LEU A 357 -18.75 6.39 2.31
N ILE A 358 -17.52 6.84 2.42
CA ILE A 358 -16.97 8.00 1.71
C ILE A 358 -15.77 7.52 0.87
N LEU A 359 -15.79 7.76 -0.43
CA LEU A 359 -14.65 7.55 -1.30
C LEU A 359 -13.97 8.88 -1.60
N SER A 360 -12.63 8.91 -1.61
CA SER A 360 -11.92 10.17 -1.76
C SER A 360 -10.52 10.01 -2.33
N GLY A 361 -10.02 11.08 -2.93
CA GLY A 361 -8.66 11.14 -3.46
C GLY A 361 -8.31 12.51 -4.03
N LEU A 362 -7.03 12.69 -4.28
CA LEU A 362 -6.47 13.88 -4.90
C LEU A 362 -5.74 13.49 -6.19
N SER A 363 -5.82 14.34 -7.24
CA SER A 363 -5.15 14.11 -8.51
C SER A 363 -5.46 12.72 -9.08
N MET A 364 -4.48 11.85 -9.33
CA MET A 364 -4.70 10.48 -9.81
C MET A 364 -5.71 9.70 -8.95
N GLY A 365 -5.71 9.89 -7.62
CA GLY A 365 -6.63 9.22 -6.69
C GLY A 365 -8.10 9.62 -6.86
N THR A 366 -8.39 10.69 -7.61
CA THR A 366 -9.77 11.11 -7.89
C THR A 366 -10.46 10.17 -8.86
N PHE A 367 -9.72 9.61 -9.81
CA PHE A 367 -10.25 8.66 -10.77
C PHE A 367 -10.87 7.43 -10.09
N PRO A 368 -10.13 6.65 -9.27
CA PRO A 368 -10.73 5.50 -8.56
C PRO A 368 -11.83 5.92 -7.59
N SER A 369 -11.74 7.11 -6.97
CA SER A 369 -12.79 7.59 -6.08
C SER A 369 -14.13 7.78 -6.81
N LEU A 370 -14.09 8.30 -8.03
CA LEU A 370 -15.24 8.48 -8.89
C LEU A 370 -15.69 7.16 -9.53
N TYR A 371 -14.74 6.36 -10.04
CA TYR A 371 -15.00 5.09 -10.72
C TYR A 371 -15.63 4.06 -9.77
N TYR A 372 -14.99 3.79 -8.63
CA TYR A 372 -15.57 2.91 -7.61
C TYR A 372 -16.75 3.58 -6.89
N GLY A 373 -16.82 4.92 -6.89
CA GLY A 373 -17.99 5.67 -6.46
C GLY A 373 -19.24 5.33 -7.26
N ALA A 374 -19.10 5.13 -8.56
CA ALA A 374 -20.18 4.67 -9.42
C ALA A 374 -20.61 3.20 -9.17
N ILE A 375 -19.71 2.40 -8.62
CA ILE A 375 -19.99 0.99 -8.33
C ILE A 375 -20.65 0.82 -6.95
N PHE A 376 -20.17 1.58 -5.94
CA PHE A 376 -20.67 1.46 -4.56
C PHE A 376 -21.86 2.38 -4.24
N GLU A 377 -22.09 3.42 -5.03
CA GLU A 377 -23.11 4.47 -4.78
C GLU A 377 -23.05 4.95 -3.32
N PRO A 378 -21.87 5.49 -2.88
CA PRO A 378 -21.61 5.78 -1.49
C PRO A 378 -22.37 6.99 -0.98
N ARG A 379 -22.34 7.24 0.36
CA ARG A 379 -22.85 8.48 0.94
C ARG A 379 -22.21 9.72 0.35
N ALA A 380 -20.90 9.68 0.13
CA ALA A 380 -20.20 10.80 -0.51
C ALA A 380 -18.98 10.36 -1.34
N VAL A 381 -18.67 11.19 -2.34
CA VAL A 381 -17.41 11.15 -3.08
C VAL A 381 -16.75 12.53 -2.94
N ILE A 382 -15.53 12.57 -2.40
CA ILE A 382 -14.82 13.83 -2.15
C ILE A 382 -13.51 13.80 -2.94
N VAL A 383 -13.36 14.68 -3.91
CA VAL A 383 -12.20 14.69 -4.81
C VAL A 383 -11.59 16.08 -4.95
N GLY A 384 -10.26 16.11 -5.07
CA GLY A 384 -9.52 17.33 -5.36
C GLY A 384 -8.71 17.20 -6.65
N LYS A 385 -8.89 18.13 -7.59
CA LYS A 385 -8.30 18.11 -8.93
C LYS A 385 -8.76 16.87 -9.72
N PRO A 386 -10.06 16.76 -10.05
CA PRO A 386 -10.64 15.57 -10.64
C PRO A 386 -10.06 15.23 -12.01
N LEU A 387 -9.78 13.94 -12.20
CA LEU A 387 -9.34 13.33 -13.46
C LEU A 387 -10.33 12.23 -13.84
N ALA A 388 -10.77 12.21 -15.09
CA ALA A 388 -11.74 11.25 -15.62
C ALA A 388 -11.33 10.70 -17.00
N ASN A 389 -10.60 11.50 -17.81
CA ASN A 389 -10.29 11.21 -19.20
C ASN A 389 -8.82 10.77 -19.36
N ILE A 390 -8.48 9.57 -18.85
CA ILE A 390 -7.09 9.08 -18.81
C ILE A 390 -6.51 8.96 -20.22
N GLY A 391 -7.30 8.55 -21.23
CA GLY A 391 -6.86 8.49 -22.63
C GLY A 391 -6.47 9.86 -23.18
N THR A 392 -7.20 10.92 -22.80
CA THR A 392 -6.85 12.31 -23.15
C THR A 392 -5.58 12.76 -22.43
N ILE A 393 -5.43 12.43 -21.15
CA ILE A 393 -4.21 12.68 -20.38
C ILE A 393 -3.01 11.99 -21.04
N ALA A 394 -3.15 10.72 -21.43
CA ALA A 394 -2.11 9.97 -22.11
C ALA A 394 -1.66 10.64 -23.39
N ARG A 395 -2.59 11.09 -24.25
CA ARG A 395 -2.28 11.82 -25.46
C ARG A 395 -1.51 13.10 -25.17
N ARG A 396 -2.03 13.95 -24.28
CA ARG A 396 -1.42 15.24 -23.94
C ARG A 396 -0.04 15.05 -23.30
N GLY A 397 0.05 14.19 -22.28
CA GLY A 397 1.28 14.00 -21.52
C GLY A 397 2.43 13.51 -22.38
N ARG A 398 2.16 12.68 -23.40
CA ARG A 398 3.22 12.08 -24.20
C ARG A 398 3.53 12.85 -25.49
N LEU A 399 2.50 13.34 -26.19
CA LEU A 399 2.65 13.94 -27.51
C LEU A 399 2.77 15.47 -27.45
N GLU A 400 2.02 16.13 -26.58
CA GLU A 400 1.94 17.58 -26.50
C GLU A 400 2.86 18.17 -25.43
N ALA A 401 3.02 17.49 -24.29
CA ALA A 401 3.85 17.91 -23.16
C ALA A 401 4.67 16.75 -22.58
N PRO A 402 5.64 16.21 -23.36
CA PRO A 402 6.46 15.08 -22.89
C PRO A 402 7.27 15.47 -21.63
N GLY A 403 7.30 14.57 -20.65
CA GLY A 403 7.99 14.78 -19.38
C GLY A 403 7.11 15.31 -18.26
N VAL A 404 5.87 15.71 -18.54
CA VAL A 404 4.90 16.11 -17.50
C VAL A 404 4.30 14.86 -16.82
N PHE A 405 4.00 13.83 -17.61
CA PHE A 405 3.55 12.52 -17.10
C PHE A 405 4.19 11.41 -17.93
N ASN A 406 5.37 10.97 -17.49
CA ASN A 406 6.24 10.05 -18.23
C ASN A 406 5.56 8.72 -18.57
N THR A 407 4.72 8.18 -17.68
CA THR A 407 4.08 6.87 -17.82
C THR A 407 2.70 6.93 -18.49
N SER A 408 2.29 8.05 -19.07
CA SER A 408 0.94 8.19 -19.63
C SER A 408 0.64 7.20 -20.75
N PHE A 409 1.61 6.90 -21.62
CA PHE A 409 1.47 5.87 -22.66
C PHE A 409 1.56 4.46 -22.12
N ASP A 410 2.34 4.25 -21.05
CA ASP A 410 2.43 2.95 -20.38
C ASP A 410 1.09 2.61 -19.72
N VAL A 411 0.45 3.58 -19.05
CA VAL A 411 -0.92 3.43 -18.53
C VAL A 411 -1.90 3.07 -19.65
N LEU A 412 -1.87 3.80 -20.78
CA LEU A 412 -2.75 3.55 -21.91
C LEU A 412 -2.57 2.12 -22.44
N ARG A 413 -1.32 1.71 -22.67
CA ARG A 413 -0.99 0.38 -23.19
C ARG A 413 -1.35 -0.71 -22.18
N HIS A 414 -1.01 -0.54 -20.95
CA HIS A 414 -1.30 -1.46 -19.86
C HIS A 414 -2.80 -1.74 -19.75
N GLN A 415 -3.63 -0.71 -19.91
CA GLN A 415 -5.09 -0.84 -19.79
C GLN A 415 -5.80 -1.30 -21.06
N THR A 416 -5.27 -1.00 -22.25
CA THR A 416 -5.99 -1.23 -23.53
C THR A 416 -5.23 -2.13 -24.51
N GLY A 417 -3.98 -2.47 -24.22
CA GLY A 417 -3.10 -3.23 -25.11
C GLY A 417 -2.53 -2.42 -26.28
N GLY A 418 -2.77 -1.10 -26.36
CA GLY A 418 -2.28 -0.27 -27.46
C GLY A 418 -2.21 1.21 -27.15
N VAL A 419 -1.75 1.99 -28.14
CA VAL A 419 -1.50 3.44 -27.99
C VAL A 419 -2.13 4.28 -29.12
N SER A 420 -3.06 3.71 -29.89
CA SER A 420 -3.75 4.43 -30.96
C SER A 420 -4.84 5.37 -30.41
N TYR A 421 -5.35 6.26 -31.28
CA TYR A 421 -6.47 7.13 -30.92
C TYR A 421 -7.70 6.34 -30.46
N GLN A 422 -7.95 5.17 -31.05
CA GLN A 422 -9.05 4.28 -30.63
C GLN A 422 -8.86 3.79 -29.20
N HIS A 423 -7.66 3.42 -28.80
CA HIS A 423 -7.35 3.00 -27.43
C HIS A 423 -7.52 4.15 -26.42
N MET A 424 -7.18 5.39 -26.81
CA MET A 424 -7.42 6.59 -25.99
C MET A 424 -8.92 6.79 -25.71
N GLU A 425 -9.76 6.68 -26.76
CA GLU A 425 -11.21 6.78 -26.60
C GLU A 425 -11.78 5.62 -25.79
N GLU A 426 -11.29 4.40 -26.00
CA GLU A 426 -11.68 3.22 -25.23
C GLU A 426 -11.39 3.42 -23.73
N LEU A 427 -10.22 3.93 -23.38
CA LEU A 427 -9.86 4.21 -22.00
C LEU A 427 -10.72 5.30 -21.36
N ASN A 428 -11.02 6.40 -22.09
CA ASN A 428 -11.96 7.41 -21.63
C ASN A 428 -13.35 6.82 -21.42
N GLN A 429 -13.83 5.96 -22.33
CA GLN A 429 -15.16 5.35 -22.24
C GLN A 429 -15.26 4.33 -21.08
N THR A 430 -14.18 3.72 -20.66
CA THR A 430 -14.18 2.82 -19.49
C THR A 430 -14.72 3.52 -18.25
N PHE A 431 -14.28 4.75 -17.99
CA PHE A 431 -14.79 5.58 -16.90
C PHE A 431 -16.26 5.96 -17.13
N TRP A 432 -16.57 6.61 -18.25
CA TRP A 432 -17.89 7.19 -18.48
C TRP A 432 -19.00 6.15 -18.61
N ASN A 433 -18.71 4.96 -19.15
CA ASN A 433 -19.66 3.86 -19.25
C ASN A 433 -20.06 3.32 -17.89
N THR A 434 -19.16 3.37 -16.89
CA THR A 434 -19.45 3.00 -15.51
C THR A 434 -20.15 4.13 -14.78
N PHE A 435 -19.61 5.35 -14.86
CA PHE A 435 -20.09 6.50 -14.10
C PHE A 435 -21.52 6.91 -14.49
N LYS A 436 -21.85 6.88 -15.78
CA LYS A 436 -23.18 7.27 -16.28
C LYS A 436 -24.31 6.28 -15.97
N LYS A 437 -24.00 5.09 -15.51
CA LYS A 437 -25.02 4.06 -15.15
C LYS A 437 -25.43 4.09 -13.69
N ALA A 438 -24.67 4.78 -12.85
CA ALA A 438 -24.87 4.77 -11.40
C ALA A 438 -26.04 5.64 -10.95
N ASP A 439 -26.70 5.25 -9.87
CA ASP A 439 -27.71 6.06 -9.19
C ASP A 439 -27.08 6.91 -8.09
N PHE A 440 -26.88 8.17 -8.38
CA PHE A 440 -26.29 9.13 -7.44
C PHE A 440 -27.31 9.95 -6.64
N THR A 441 -28.59 9.61 -6.66
CA THR A 441 -29.67 10.36 -5.97
C THR A 441 -29.42 10.56 -4.47
N GLN A 442 -28.66 9.67 -3.84
CA GLN A 442 -28.31 9.71 -2.41
C GLN A 442 -26.85 10.09 -2.15
N THR A 443 -26.07 10.37 -3.19
CA THR A 443 -24.64 10.66 -3.07
C THR A 443 -24.36 12.16 -3.05
N THR A 444 -23.51 12.60 -2.13
CA THR A 444 -22.98 13.96 -2.09
C THR A 444 -21.59 14.00 -2.73
N PHE A 445 -21.38 14.87 -3.72
CA PHE A 445 -20.09 15.11 -4.33
C PHE A 445 -19.44 16.37 -3.76
N GLY A 446 -18.22 16.25 -3.21
CA GLY A 446 -17.36 17.36 -2.81
C GLY A 446 -16.25 17.53 -3.86
N LEU A 447 -16.32 18.55 -4.69
CA LEU A 447 -15.41 18.75 -5.81
C LEU A 447 -14.56 20.02 -5.58
N SER A 448 -13.27 19.86 -5.21
CA SER A 448 -12.32 20.98 -5.30
C SER A 448 -11.51 20.84 -6.60
N TYR A 449 -11.47 21.92 -7.40
CA TYR A 449 -10.89 21.86 -8.74
C TYR A 449 -10.03 23.09 -9.03
N MET A 450 -9.13 22.96 -10.00
CA MET A 450 -8.34 24.07 -10.52
C MET A 450 -9.06 24.69 -11.71
N LYS A 451 -9.14 26.05 -11.76
CA LYS A 451 -9.87 26.75 -12.81
C LYS A 451 -9.17 26.69 -14.17
N ASP A 452 -7.85 26.61 -14.14
CA ASP A 452 -6.99 26.54 -15.32
C ASP A 452 -6.39 25.13 -15.46
N GLU A 453 -7.19 24.08 -15.11
CA GLU A 453 -6.77 22.69 -15.13
C GLU A 453 -6.18 22.28 -16.47
N ASP A 454 -4.92 21.80 -16.46
CA ASP A 454 -4.14 21.49 -17.66
C ASP A 454 -3.84 19.99 -17.85
N MET A 455 -4.17 19.14 -16.88
CA MET A 455 -4.08 17.68 -17.03
C MET A 455 -5.35 17.10 -17.68
N ASP A 456 -6.51 17.42 -17.12
CA ASP A 456 -7.83 17.01 -17.63
C ASP A 456 -8.82 18.18 -17.58
N SER A 457 -8.66 19.11 -18.52
CA SER A 457 -9.39 20.39 -18.54
C SER A 457 -10.91 20.26 -18.66
N GLU A 458 -11.43 19.11 -19.06
CA GLU A 458 -12.86 18.89 -19.27
C GLU A 458 -13.51 18.11 -18.12
N ALA A 459 -12.72 17.43 -17.28
CA ALA A 459 -13.25 16.51 -16.27
C ALA A 459 -14.28 17.16 -15.34
N TYR A 460 -13.98 18.33 -14.78
CA TYR A 460 -14.88 19.01 -13.87
C TYR A 460 -16.22 19.36 -14.54
N ASP A 461 -16.20 19.97 -15.72
CA ASP A 461 -17.41 20.39 -16.43
C ASP A 461 -18.26 19.20 -16.85
N GLN A 462 -17.65 18.13 -17.37
CA GLN A 462 -18.33 16.89 -17.76
C GLN A 462 -18.96 16.19 -16.56
N LEU A 463 -18.26 16.15 -15.41
CA LEU A 463 -18.79 15.58 -14.17
C LEU A 463 -20.01 16.37 -13.68
N VAL A 464 -19.92 17.70 -13.60
CA VAL A 464 -21.02 18.56 -13.14
C VAL A 464 -22.18 18.50 -14.10
N GLU A 465 -21.96 18.55 -15.41
CA GLU A 465 -23.01 18.41 -16.42
C GLU A 465 -23.81 17.11 -16.20
N HIS A 466 -23.12 15.98 -16.06
CA HIS A 466 -23.79 14.70 -15.82
C HIS A 466 -24.53 14.69 -14.48
N LEU A 467 -23.86 15.08 -13.39
CA LEU A 467 -24.40 14.98 -12.03
C LEU A 467 -25.62 15.88 -11.80
N CYS A 468 -25.72 17.01 -12.50
CA CYS A 468 -26.89 17.90 -12.42
C CYS A 468 -28.21 17.20 -12.81
N TYR A 469 -28.16 16.15 -13.62
CA TYR A 469 -29.33 15.39 -14.05
C TYR A 469 -29.64 14.16 -13.18
N THR A 470 -28.75 13.79 -12.24
CA THR A 470 -28.91 12.58 -11.42
C THR A 470 -29.61 12.80 -10.07
N GLY A 471 -29.83 14.05 -9.68
CA GLY A 471 -30.32 14.39 -8.34
C GLY A 471 -29.27 14.37 -7.24
N ALA A 472 -28.00 14.15 -7.59
CA ALA A 472 -26.88 14.21 -6.67
C ALA A 472 -26.72 15.60 -6.03
N LYS A 473 -26.26 15.65 -4.79
CA LYS A 473 -25.87 16.91 -4.15
C LYS A 473 -24.42 17.24 -4.53
N ILE A 474 -24.20 18.45 -5.07
CA ILE A 474 -22.87 18.88 -5.47
C ILE A 474 -22.43 20.04 -4.59
N LEU A 475 -21.29 19.91 -3.95
CA LEU A 475 -20.52 20.94 -3.28
C LEU A 475 -19.26 21.17 -4.09
N SER A 476 -19.02 22.38 -4.58
CA SER A 476 -17.84 22.61 -5.41
C SER A 476 -17.11 23.91 -5.06
N LYS A 477 -15.79 23.91 -5.28
CA LYS A 477 -14.93 25.07 -5.08
C LYS A 477 -13.79 25.09 -6.10
N GLY A 478 -13.77 26.12 -6.93
CA GLY A 478 -12.65 26.40 -7.85
C GLY A 478 -11.54 27.21 -7.16
N THR A 479 -10.30 26.81 -7.40
CA THR A 479 -9.08 27.50 -7.03
C THR A 479 -8.40 28.01 -8.31
N ASP A 480 -7.86 29.23 -8.30
CA ASP A 480 -7.16 29.78 -9.46
C ASP A 480 -5.83 29.01 -9.69
N GLY A 481 -5.46 28.81 -10.94
CA GLY A 481 -4.23 28.15 -11.34
C GLY A 481 -4.44 26.78 -12.01
N ARG A 482 -3.32 26.19 -12.44
CA ARG A 482 -3.22 24.89 -13.12
C ARG A 482 -3.12 23.75 -12.12
N HIS A 483 -3.07 22.52 -12.59
CA HIS A 483 -3.07 21.29 -11.76
C HIS A 483 -2.12 21.34 -10.54
N ASN A 484 -0.91 21.84 -10.74
CA ASN A 484 0.13 21.83 -9.69
C ASN A 484 0.38 23.19 -9.00
N ASP A 485 -0.35 24.26 -9.35
CA ASP A 485 -0.02 25.62 -8.90
C ASP A 485 -0.38 25.88 -7.43
N ASP A 486 -1.51 25.39 -6.93
CA ASP A 486 -1.96 25.61 -5.53
C ASP A 486 -2.58 24.34 -4.92
N THR A 487 -1.72 23.41 -4.55
CA THR A 487 -2.13 22.16 -3.92
C THR A 487 -2.67 22.39 -2.51
N ASP A 488 -2.09 23.30 -1.74
CA ASP A 488 -2.45 23.52 -0.34
C ASP A 488 -3.88 24.06 -0.19
N THR A 489 -4.27 25.05 -1.01
CA THR A 489 -5.65 25.56 -1.02
C THR A 489 -6.64 24.47 -1.47
N ASN A 490 -6.28 23.67 -2.47
CA ASN A 490 -7.13 22.58 -2.94
C ASN A 490 -7.34 21.52 -1.85
N VAL A 491 -6.27 21.10 -1.16
CA VAL A 491 -6.33 20.18 0.00
C VAL A 491 -7.14 20.78 1.15
N ALA A 492 -7.02 22.07 1.43
CA ALA A 492 -7.79 22.74 2.46
C ALA A 492 -9.30 22.66 2.19
N TRP A 493 -9.73 22.86 0.93
CA TRP A 493 -11.13 22.70 0.52
C TRP A 493 -11.60 21.25 0.53
N PHE A 494 -10.77 20.32 0.09
CA PHE A 494 -11.02 18.89 0.20
C PHE A 494 -11.32 18.49 1.66
N LEU A 495 -10.50 18.91 2.61
CA LEU A 495 -10.72 18.68 4.04
C LEU A 495 -11.94 19.43 4.58
N HIS A 496 -12.24 20.62 4.05
CA HIS A 496 -13.43 21.37 4.42
C HIS A 496 -14.71 20.60 4.04
N PHE A 497 -14.77 20.02 2.84
CA PHE A 497 -15.88 19.17 2.43
C PHE A 497 -16.02 17.93 3.32
N TYR A 498 -14.91 17.30 3.68
CA TYR A 498 -14.93 16.20 4.64
C TYR A 498 -15.59 16.63 5.97
N ARG A 499 -15.13 17.72 6.58
CA ARG A 499 -15.70 18.22 7.85
C ARG A 499 -17.18 18.55 7.72
N MET A 500 -17.58 19.18 6.63
CA MET A 500 -19.01 19.48 6.37
C MET A 500 -19.85 18.19 6.34
N ILE A 501 -19.43 17.19 5.58
CA ILE A 501 -20.15 15.92 5.42
C ILE A 501 -20.13 15.11 6.72
N LEU A 502 -19.00 15.02 7.41
CA LEU A 502 -18.90 14.36 8.70
C LEU A 502 -19.85 14.97 9.72
N LYS A 503 -20.00 16.29 9.72
CA LYS A 503 -20.90 17.00 10.62
C LYS A 503 -22.37 16.84 10.21
N SER A 504 -22.71 17.10 8.94
CA SER A 504 -24.08 17.12 8.47
C SER A 504 -24.71 15.73 8.39
N ASP A 505 -23.96 14.76 7.92
CA ASP A 505 -24.48 13.44 7.52
C ASP A 505 -24.24 12.36 8.58
N PHE A 506 -23.18 12.52 9.38
CA PHE A 506 -22.77 11.56 10.41
C PHE A 506 -22.81 12.12 11.84
N GLY A 507 -23.19 13.40 12.01
CA GLY A 507 -23.31 14.03 13.34
C GLY A 507 -21.98 14.12 14.11
N ARG A 508 -20.83 14.07 13.38
CA ARG A 508 -19.51 14.16 14.03
C ARG A 508 -19.18 15.62 14.32
N LEU A 509 -18.80 15.87 15.55
CA LEU A 509 -18.36 17.22 15.97
C LEU A 509 -16.90 17.43 15.56
N ASP A 510 -16.56 18.65 15.18
CA ASP A 510 -15.16 19.04 14.99
C ASP A 510 -14.40 18.84 16.32
N LYS A 511 -13.29 18.08 16.25
CA LYS A 511 -12.37 17.92 17.37
C LYS A 511 -11.42 19.10 17.45
#